data_b1fe59f6ec559fd138aa652b4e229ca2
#
_entry.id   b1fe59f6ec559fd138aa652b4e229ca2
#
_cell.length_a   1.000
_cell.length_b   1.000
_cell.length_c   1.000
_cell.angle_alpha   90.00
_cell.angle_beta   90.00
_cell.angle_gamma   90.00
#
_symmetry.space_group_name_H-M   'P 1'
#
loop_
_entity.id
_entity.type
_entity.pdbx_description
1 polymer ?
#
loop_
_entity_poly.entity_id
_entity_poly.type
_entity_poly.pdbx_seq_one_letter_code
_entity_poly.pdbx_strand_id
1 'polypeptide(L)'
;MAAATGQGRVGSVVRAMARLLIVHHTPSPAVHSLVEAVRSGATDPLITGVEVVARPALGATAVDVLEADGYLLGAPANLGYMAGALKHFFDTIYYPCLDATVGRPYGVFVHGNDDTTGALRGIEKIVTGLRWSLAQAPVSVVGAPSREDLDACWELGAAVAAGLAVGD
;
A
#
# COMPACT_ATOMS: atom_id res chain seq x y z
N MET A 1 -15.98 47.11 -33.68
CA MET A 1 -14.72 46.42 -33.39
C MET A 1 -14.88 45.75 -32.02
N ALA A 2 -15.12 44.47 -32.00
CA ALA A 2 -15.27 43.68 -30.76
C ALA A 2 -14.00 42.83 -30.59
N ALA A 3 -13.28 43.07 -29.50
CA ALA A 3 -12.14 42.27 -29.12
C ALA A 3 -12.62 41.02 -28.38
N ALA A 4 -12.37 39.87 -28.95
CA ALA A 4 -12.62 38.58 -28.32
C ALA A 4 -11.49 38.30 -27.33
N THR A 5 -11.81 38.31 -26.03
CA THR A 5 -10.92 37.82 -24.97
C THR A 5 -11.05 36.31 -24.93
N GLY A 6 -10.04 35.62 -25.45
CA GLY A 6 -9.88 34.20 -25.30
C GLY A 6 -9.51 33.83 -23.84
N GLN A 7 -10.45 33.27 -23.10
CA GLN A 7 -10.14 32.63 -21.84
C GLN A 7 -9.52 31.26 -22.16
N GLY A 8 -8.22 31.17 -21.97
CA GLY A 8 -7.50 29.92 -21.98
C GLY A 8 -8.00 29.03 -20.84
N ARG A 9 -8.72 27.96 -21.17
CA ARG A 9 -8.95 26.87 -20.25
C ARG A 9 -7.60 26.24 -19.92
N VAL A 10 -7.16 26.45 -18.69
CA VAL A 10 -6.10 25.64 -18.11
C VAL A 10 -6.70 24.24 -17.97
N GLY A 11 -6.37 23.35 -18.92
CA GLY A 11 -6.78 21.96 -18.84
C GLY A 11 -6.16 21.34 -17.58
N SER A 12 -6.97 20.93 -16.63
CA SER A 12 -6.51 20.09 -15.57
C SER A 12 -6.00 18.80 -16.24
N VAL A 13 -4.73 18.47 -16.03
CA VAL A 13 -4.18 17.18 -16.45
C VAL A 13 -4.84 16.13 -15.56
N VAL A 14 -5.93 15.54 -16.06
CA VAL A 14 -6.58 14.40 -15.40
C VAL A 14 -5.57 13.25 -15.45
N ARG A 15 -5.13 12.80 -14.29
CA ARG A 15 -4.24 11.65 -14.17
C ARG A 15 -4.99 10.43 -14.70
N ALA A 16 -4.48 9.83 -15.78
CA ALA A 16 -5.19 8.78 -16.53
C ALA A 16 -5.34 7.46 -15.73
N MET A 17 -4.58 7.25 -14.63
CA MET A 17 -4.59 6.04 -13.82
C MET A 17 -4.36 6.36 -12.35
N ALA A 18 -5.08 5.66 -11.47
CA ALA A 18 -4.75 5.64 -10.06
C ALA A 18 -3.45 4.84 -9.84
N ARG A 19 -2.70 5.15 -8.78
CA ARG A 19 -1.45 4.44 -8.46
C ARG A 19 -1.56 3.76 -7.11
N LEU A 20 -1.27 2.46 -7.08
CA LEU A 20 -1.16 1.65 -5.88
C LEU A 20 0.31 1.35 -5.61
N LEU A 21 0.78 1.73 -4.43
CA LEU A 21 2.15 1.46 -3.99
C LEU A 21 2.16 0.26 -3.05
N ILE A 22 2.93 -0.76 -3.40
CA ILE A 22 3.25 -1.89 -2.53
C ILE A 22 4.61 -1.62 -1.90
N VAL A 23 4.66 -1.43 -0.59
CA VAL A 23 5.89 -1.30 0.19
C VAL A 23 6.12 -2.61 0.92
N HIS A 24 7.25 -3.25 0.67
CA HIS A 24 7.52 -4.58 1.21
C HIS A 24 8.95 -4.72 1.73
N HIS A 25 9.09 -5.56 2.76
CA HIS A 25 10.39 -6.09 3.16
C HIS A 25 10.31 -7.61 3.07
N THR A 26 11.11 -8.21 2.20
CA THR A 26 10.98 -9.61 1.78
C THR A 26 12.27 -10.38 2.05
N PRO A 27 12.59 -10.69 3.32
CA PRO A 27 13.84 -11.39 3.66
C PRO A 27 13.73 -12.91 3.60
N SER A 28 12.55 -13.48 3.32
CA SER A 28 12.30 -14.91 3.40
C SER A 28 11.40 -15.42 2.27
N PRO A 29 11.42 -16.74 1.97
CA PRO A 29 10.50 -17.35 1.02
C PRO A 29 9.03 -17.21 1.43
N ALA A 30 8.72 -17.26 2.72
CA ALA A 30 7.35 -17.10 3.22
C ALA A 30 6.80 -15.72 2.86
N VAL A 31 7.52 -14.65 3.21
CA VAL A 31 7.10 -13.27 2.86
C VAL A 31 7.05 -13.08 1.35
N HIS A 32 7.99 -13.65 0.60
CA HIS A 32 7.97 -13.60 -0.86
C HIS A 32 6.67 -14.15 -1.44
N SER A 33 6.20 -15.30 -0.94
CA SER A 33 4.94 -15.88 -1.37
C SER A 33 3.76 -14.97 -1.11
N LEU A 34 3.72 -14.28 0.03
CA LEU A 34 2.66 -13.31 0.35
C LEU A 34 2.69 -12.10 -0.58
N VAL A 35 3.87 -11.53 -0.81
CA VAL A 35 4.06 -10.39 -1.71
C VAL A 35 3.61 -10.72 -3.13
N GLU A 36 3.99 -11.88 -3.65
CA GLU A 36 3.58 -12.31 -4.99
C GLU A 36 2.08 -12.52 -5.09
N ALA A 37 1.44 -13.09 -4.06
CA ALA A 37 -0.01 -13.26 -4.03
C ALA A 37 -0.74 -11.90 -4.00
N VAL A 38 -0.31 -10.98 -3.17
CA VAL A 38 -0.85 -9.60 -3.09
C VAL A 38 -0.71 -8.90 -4.44
N ARG A 39 0.48 -8.96 -5.02
CA ARG A 39 0.77 -8.34 -6.31
C ARG A 39 -0.08 -8.93 -7.44
N SER A 40 -0.23 -10.25 -7.46
CA SER A 40 -1.07 -10.95 -8.43
C SER A 40 -2.53 -10.49 -8.35
N GLY A 41 -3.07 -10.36 -7.15
CA GLY A 41 -4.43 -9.84 -6.95
C GLY A 41 -4.57 -8.38 -7.40
N ALA A 42 -3.61 -7.54 -7.02
CA ALA A 42 -3.62 -6.12 -7.37
C ALA A 42 -3.48 -5.86 -8.88
N THR A 43 -2.86 -6.79 -9.62
CA THR A 43 -2.65 -6.71 -11.06
C THR A 43 -3.59 -7.61 -11.86
N ASP A 44 -4.70 -8.07 -11.26
CA ASP A 44 -5.69 -8.87 -11.97
C ASP A 44 -6.17 -8.13 -13.22
N PRO A 45 -6.21 -8.81 -14.40
CA PRO A 45 -6.60 -8.17 -15.66
C PRO A 45 -8.01 -7.57 -15.67
N LEU A 46 -8.88 -7.99 -14.76
CA LEU A 46 -10.24 -7.42 -14.62
C LEU A 46 -10.24 -6.08 -13.91
N ILE A 47 -9.15 -5.72 -13.24
CA ILE A 47 -8.98 -4.42 -12.56
C ILE A 47 -8.24 -3.49 -13.52
N THR A 48 -8.93 -2.51 -14.05
CA THR A 48 -8.37 -1.54 -14.99
C THR A 48 -8.22 -0.16 -14.36
N GLY A 49 -7.37 0.68 -14.94
CA GLY A 49 -7.18 2.05 -14.49
C GLY A 49 -6.30 2.20 -13.24
N VAL A 50 -5.56 1.16 -12.85
CA VAL A 50 -4.65 1.20 -11.70
C VAL A 50 -3.25 0.76 -12.12
N GLU A 51 -2.27 1.61 -11.87
CA GLU A 51 -0.85 1.29 -11.97
C GLU A 51 -0.36 0.76 -10.63
N VAL A 52 0.24 -0.43 -10.62
CA VAL A 52 0.79 -1.05 -9.42
C VAL A 52 2.31 -0.92 -9.43
N VAL A 53 2.84 -0.27 -8.40
CA VAL A 53 4.28 -0.04 -8.22
C VAL A 53 4.73 -0.72 -6.93
N ALA A 54 5.72 -1.58 -6.99
CA ALA A 54 6.31 -2.21 -5.82
C ALA A 54 7.68 -1.60 -5.49
N ARG A 55 7.91 -1.32 -4.21
CA ARG A 55 9.19 -0.80 -3.70
C ARG A 55 9.61 -1.55 -2.44
N PRO A 56 10.88 -1.95 -2.33
CA PRO A 56 11.41 -2.40 -1.05
C PRO A 56 11.29 -1.28 -0.01
N ALA A 57 10.98 -1.64 1.24
CA ALA A 57 10.78 -0.65 2.30
C ALA A 57 12.00 0.27 2.51
N LEU A 58 13.22 -0.26 2.38
CA LEU A 58 14.44 0.54 2.50
C LEU A 58 14.69 1.46 1.30
N GLY A 59 14.04 1.22 0.16
CA GLY A 59 14.19 2.03 -1.05
C GLY A 59 12.99 2.94 -1.35
N ALA A 60 11.88 2.78 -0.65
CA ALA A 60 10.69 3.60 -0.86
C ALA A 60 10.89 5.01 -0.29
N THR A 61 10.47 6.01 -1.05
CA THR A 61 10.68 7.43 -0.73
C THR A 61 9.37 8.16 -0.44
N ALA A 62 9.48 9.37 0.13
CA ALA A 62 8.31 10.24 0.30
C ALA A 62 7.65 10.58 -1.05
N VAL A 63 8.40 10.70 -2.11
CA VAL A 63 7.86 10.93 -3.47
C VAL A 63 7.00 9.75 -3.92
N ASP A 64 7.46 8.51 -3.71
CA ASP A 64 6.66 7.31 -4.02
C ASP A 64 5.31 7.35 -3.28
N VAL A 65 5.32 7.72 -2.00
CA VAL A 65 4.11 7.79 -1.17
C VAL A 65 3.19 8.92 -1.61
N LEU A 66 3.74 10.11 -1.90
CA LEU A 66 2.95 11.26 -2.34
C LEU A 66 2.27 11.03 -3.70
N GLU A 67 2.94 10.34 -4.60
CA GLU A 67 2.42 10.03 -5.94
C GLU A 67 1.39 8.89 -5.95
N ALA A 68 1.32 8.07 -4.92
CA ALA A 68 0.39 6.95 -4.84
C ALA A 68 -0.97 7.37 -4.25
N ASP A 69 -2.03 6.73 -4.70
CA ASP A 69 -3.40 6.97 -4.23
C ASP A 69 -3.82 6.00 -3.12
N GLY A 70 -3.10 4.90 -2.98
CA GLY A 70 -3.31 3.89 -1.96
C GLY A 70 -2.06 3.05 -1.73
N TYR A 71 -2.09 2.27 -0.65
CA TYR A 71 -0.91 1.56 -0.15
C TYR A 71 -1.22 0.12 0.25
N LEU A 72 -0.28 -0.77 -0.05
CA LEU A 72 -0.21 -2.12 0.53
C LEU A 72 1.12 -2.25 1.24
N LEU A 73 1.08 -2.60 2.53
CA LEU A 73 2.26 -2.69 3.38
C LEU A 73 2.48 -4.14 3.78
N GLY A 74 3.63 -4.68 3.44
CA GLY A 74 3.96 -6.09 3.70
C GLY A 74 5.35 -6.27 4.30
N ALA A 75 5.43 -7.01 5.40
CA ALA A 75 6.69 -7.31 6.07
C ALA A 75 6.54 -8.46 7.07
N PRO A 76 7.67 -9.08 7.50
CA PRO A 76 7.62 -9.98 8.64
C PRO A 76 7.46 -9.22 9.95
N ALA A 77 6.90 -9.90 10.96
CA ALA A 77 7.01 -9.53 12.36
C ALA A 77 8.37 -10.01 12.89
N ASN A 78 9.18 -9.10 13.38
CA ASN A 78 10.50 -9.40 13.92
C ASN A 78 10.57 -9.00 15.40
N LEU A 79 11.02 -9.94 16.24
CA LEU A 79 11.25 -9.67 17.67
C LEU A 79 10.03 -9.04 18.36
N GLY A 80 8.83 -9.51 18.03
CA GLY A 80 7.59 -9.02 18.63
C GLY A 80 7.10 -7.66 18.12
N TYR A 81 7.70 -7.15 17.03
CA TYR A 81 7.39 -5.83 16.45
C TYR A 81 7.46 -5.88 14.92
N MET A 82 7.18 -4.77 14.25
CA MET A 82 7.38 -4.70 12.81
C MET A 82 8.86 -4.80 12.45
N ALA A 83 9.14 -5.30 11.25
CA ALA A 83 10.50 -5.33 10.71
C ALA A 83 11.13 -3.93 10.71
N GLY A 84 12.41 -3.85 11.07
CA GLY A 84 13.14 -2.58 11.10
C GLY A 84 13.13 -1.83 9.78
N ALA A 85 13.15 -2.55 8.65
CA ALA A 85 13.04 -1.96 7.31
C ALA A 85 11.72 -1.20 7.12
N LEU A 86 10.60 -1.75 7.59
CA LEU A 86 9.30 -1.08 7.51
C LEU A 86 9.24 0.12 8.46
N LYS A 87 9.81 0.01 9.66
CA LYS A 87 9.90 1.14 10.59
C LYS A 87 10.75 2.28 10.00
N HIS A 88 11.86 1.94 9.35
CA HIS A 88 12.68 2.91 8.62
C HIS A 88 11.88 3.63 7.53
N PHE A 89 11.09 2.89 6.75
CA PHE A 89 10.18 3.49 5.78
C PHE A 89 9.26 4.53 6.43
N PHE A 90 8.60 4.17 7.52
CA PHE A 90 7.71 5.10 8.22
C PHE A 90 8.47 6.31 8.78
N ASP A 91 9.64 6.12 9.35
CA ASP A 91 10.47 7.24 9.84
C ASP A 91 10.85 8.20 8.71
N THR A 92 11.07 7.67 7.50
CA THR A 92 11.43 8.45 6.32
C THR A 92 10.27 9.29 5.80
N ILE A 93 9.04 8.71 5.77
CA ILE A 93 7.90 9.34 5.06
C ILE A 93 6.92 10.06 5.98
N TYR A 94 6.96 9.83 7.28
CA TYR A 94 5.90 10.25 8.18
C TYR A 94 5.63 11.76 8.09
N TYR A 95 6.60 12.59 8.40
CA TYR A 95 6.41 14.04 8.39
C TYR A 95 6.22 14.63 6.98
N PRO A 96 6.99 14.24 5.96
CA PRO A 96 6.76 14.73 4.60
C PRO A 96 5.37 14.44 4.04
N CYS A 97 4.74 13.33 4.47
CA CYS A 97 3.47 12.86 3.91
C CYS A 97 2.27 13.09 4.85
N LEU A 98 2.48 13.57 6.07
CA LEU A 98 1.49 13.61 7.15
C LEU A 98 0.18 14.32 6.76
N ASP A 99 0.25 15.47 6.12
CA ASP A 99 -0.93 16.24 5.77
C ASP A 99 -1.37 16.04 4.30
N ALA A 100 -0.52 15.46 3.48
CA ALA A 100 -0.75 15.33 2.04
C ALA A 100 -1.46 14.03 1.64
N THR A 101 -1.54 13.05 2.55
CA THR A 101 -2.04 11.69 2.24
C THR A 101 -3.24 11.28 3.07
N VAL A 102 -3.93 12.23 3.69
CA VAL A 102 -5.10 12.00 4.54
C VAL A 102 -6.19 11.25 3.79
N GLY A 103 -6.72 10.20 4.40
CA GLY A 103 -7.83 9.42 3.87
C GLY A 103 -7.45 8.41 2.78
N ARG A 104 -6.18 8.33 2.37
CA ARG A 104 -5.78 7.35 1.36
C ARG A 104 -5.93 5.92 1.89
N PRO A 105 -6.50 5.01 1.09
CA PRO A 105 -6.73 3.64 1.52
C PRO A 105 -5.43 2.86 1.65
N TYR A 106 -5.39 1.98 2.63
CA TYR A 106 -4.26 1.05 2.82
C TYR A 106 -4.74 -0.34 3.20
N GLY A 107 -3.88 -1.32 2.95
CA GLY A 107 -3.98 -2.69 3.44
C GLY A 107 -2.65 -3.17 3.98
N VAL A 108 -2.68 -4.18 4.84
CA VAL A 108 -1.51 -4.72 5.53
C VAL A 108 -1.51 -6.24 5.45
N PHE A 109 -0.35 -6.81 5.19
CA PHE A 109 -0.12 -8.25 5.29
C PHE A 109 1.21 -8.51 6.00
N VAL A 110 1.17 -9.33 7.03
CA VAL A 110 2.33 -9.64 7.86
C VAL A 110 2.49 -11.13 8.04
N HIS A 111 3.74 -11.57 8.17
CA HIS A 111 4.12 -12.93 8.47
C HIS A 111 4.93 -12.99 9.76
N GLY A 112 4.65 -13.96 10.61
CA GLY A 112 5.44 -14.25 11.80
C GLY A 112 5.61 -15.75 12.00
N ASN A 113 6.66 -16.14 12.71
CA ASN A 113 6.84 -17.55 13.08
C ASN A 113 5.93 -17.98 14.22
N ASP A 114 5.69 -17.06 15.17
CA ASP A 114 4.92 -17.33 16.38
C ASP A 114 3.74 -16.37 16.56
N ASP A 115 3.97 -15.05 16.34
CA ASP A 115 2.99 -14.01 16.64
C ASP A 115 3.23 -12.79 15.72
N THR A 116 2.15 -12.14 15.32
CA THR A 116 2.16 -10.93 14.50
C THR A 116 1.56 -9.71 15.20
N THR A 117 1.04 -9.88 16.41
CA THR A 117 0.25 -8.87 17.12
C THR A 117 1.00 -7.56 17.31
N GLY A 118 2.26 -7.61 17.72
CA GLY A 118 3.08 -6.42 17.93
C GLY A 118 3.38 -5.66 16.64
N ALA A 119 3.60 -6.38 15.55
CA ALA A 119 3.80 -5.77 14.22
C ALA A 119 2.54 -5.06 13.75
N LEU A 120 1.39 -5.69 13.80
CA LEU A 120 0.11 -5.11 13.39
C LEU A 120 -0.25 -3.88 14.24
N ARG A 121 -0.07 -3.96 15.56
CA ARG A 121 -0.32 -2.84 16.47
C ARG A 121 0.59 -1.64 16.19
N GLY A 122 1.86 -1.89 15.93
CA GLY A 122 2.82 -0.84 15.60
C GLY A 122 2.50 -0.13 14.29
N ILE A 123 2.15 -0.90 13.26
CA ILE A 123 1.73 -0.36 11.95
C ILE A 123 0.45 0.46 12.12
N GLU A 124 -0.56 -0.07 12.77
CA GLU A 124 -1.85 0.60 12.99
C GLU A 124 -1.67 1.96 13.67
N LYS A 125 -0.82 2.02 14.69
CA LYS A 125 -0.53 3.27 15.39
C LYS A 125 0.03 4.34 14.47
N ILE A 126 0.96 3.99 13.59
CA ILE A 126 1.61 4.93 12.67
C ILE A 126 0.64 5.39 11.58
N VAL A 127 -0.07 4.47 10.93
CA VAL A 127 -1.02 4.80 9.86
C VAL A 127 -2.23 5.57 10.37
N THR A 128 -2.62 5.36 11.62
CA THR A 128 -3.64 6.18 12.30
C THR A 128 -3.15 7.62 12.44
N GLY A 129 -1.89 7.83 12.80
CA GLY A 129 -1.27 9.14 12.84
C GLY A 129 -1.22 9.82 11.48
N LEU A 130 -0.95 9.06 10.42
CA LEU A 130 -1.01 9.52 9.03
C LEU A 130 -2.45 9.76 8.52
N ARG A 131 -3.44 9.32 9.26
CA ARG A 131 -4.86 9.39 8.91
C ARG A 131 -5.19 8.66 7.60
N TRP A 132 -4.49 7.56 7.34
CA TRP A 132 -4.84 6.64 6.26
C TRP A 132 -6.08 5.84 6.64
N SER A 133 -6.82 5.39 5.64
CA SER A 133 -8.08 4.67 5.82
C SER A 133 -7.89 3.17 5.56
N LEU A 134 -8.23 2.33 6.54
CA LEU A 134 -8.16 0.88 6.35
C LEU A 134 -9.18 0.43 5.30
N ALA A 135 -8.68 -0.14 4.20
CA ALA A 135 -9.53 -0.59 3.10
C ALA A 135 -10.10 -1.99 3.32
N GLN A 136 -9.36 -2.85 4.00
CA GLN A 136 -9.74 -4.24 4.30
C GLN A 136 -8.99 -4.72 5.53
N ALA A 137 -9.54 -5.72 6.23
CA ALA A 137 -8.90 -6.30 7.40
C ALA A 137 -7.48 -6.79 7.09
N PRO A 138 -6.51 -6.57 7.99
CA PRO A 138 -5.15 -7.05 7.81
C PRO A 138 -5.08 -8.56 7.62
N VAL A 139 -4.17 -9.02 6.77
CA VAL A 139 -3.85 -10.44 6.64
C VAL A 139 -2.67 -10.76 7.55
N SER A 140 -2.87 -11.71 8.46
CA SER A 140 -1.85 -12.20 9.39
C SER A 140 -1.60 -13.67 9.13
N VAL A 141 -0.35 -14.01 8.84
CA VAL A 141 0.07 -15.40 8.58
C VAL A 141 1.11 -15.81 9.60
N VAL A 142 0.85 -16.88 10.32
CA VAL A 142 1.76 -17.47 11.31
C VAL A 142 2.24 -18.83 10.82
N GLY A 143 3.56 -19.00 10.76
CA GLY A 143 4.17 -20.23 10.27
C GLY A 143 4.20 -20.33 8.74
N ALA A 144 4.26 -21.54 8.22
CA ALA A 144 4.29 -21.75 6.77
C ALA A 144 2.97 -21.28 6.13
N PRO A 145 3.00 -20.42 5.10
CA PRO A 145 1.81 -19.95 4.42
C PRO A 145 1.01 -21.12 3.82
N SER A 146 -0.28 -21.18 4.13
CA SER A 146 -1.22 -22.11 3.52
C SER A 146 -1.78 -21.54 2.22
N ARG A 147 -2.50 -22.36 1.46
CA ARG A 147 -3.22 -21.88 0.28
C ARG A 147 -4.26 -20.82 0.65
N GLU A 148 -4.96 -21.03 1.76
CA GLU A 148 -5.95 -20.09 2.27
C GLU A 148 -5.32 -18.73 2.61
N ASP A 149 -4.13 -18.71 3.19
CA ASP A 149 -3.37 -17.51 3.47
C ASP A 149 -2.99 -16.76 2.18
N LEU A 150 -2.56 -17.50 1.16
CA LEU A 150 -2.22 -16.92 -0.15
C LEU A 150 -3.46 -16.38 -0.87
N ASP A 151 -4.59 -17.06 -0.78
CA ASP A 151 -5.86 -16.58 -1.32
C ASP A 151 -6.31 -15.30 -0.63
N ALA A 152 -6.16 -15.20 0.69
CA ALA A 152 -6.45 -13.98 1.45
C ALA A 152 -5.54 -12.81 1.04
N CYS A 153 -4.27 -13.06 0.79
CA CYS A 153 -3.34 -12.05 0.28
C CYS A 153 -3.72 -11.60 -1.13
N TRP A 154 -4.09 -12.51 -2.01
CA TRP A 154 -4.58 -12.18 -3.35
C TRP A 154 -5.82 -11.29 -3.27
N GLU A 155 -6.79 -11.66 -2.44
CA GLU A 155 -8.01 -10.88 -2.23
C GLU A 155 -7.72 -9.48 -1.67
N LEU A 156 -6.78 -9.36 -0.74
CA LEU A 156 -6.36 -8.06 -0.21
C LEU A 156 -5.82 -7.16 -1.33
N GLY A 157 -4.93 -7.66 -2.15
CA GLY A 157 -4.37 -6.93 -3.29
C GLY A 157 -5.45 -6.51 -4.28
N ALA A 158 -6.32 -7.43 -4.65
CA ALA A 158 -7.43 -7.18 -5.58
C ALA A 158 -8.43 -6.15 -5.03
N ALA A 159 -8.81 -6.26 -3.76
CA ALA A 159 -9.78 -5.36 -3.14
C ALA A 159 -9.27 -3.92 -3.05
N VAL A 160 -8.01 -3.72 -2.66
CA VAL A 160 -7.42 -2.37 -2.57
C VAL A 160 -7.29 -1.76 -3.97
N ALA A 161 -6.79 -2.52 -4.94
CA ALA A 161 -6.68 -2.05 -6.32
C ALA A 161 -8.05 -1.73 -6.93
N ALA A 162 -9.04 -2.59 -6.76
CA ALA A 162 -10.40 -2.37 -7.26
C ALA A 162 -11.05 -1.13 -6.65
N GLY A 163 -10.82 -0.88 -5.37
CA GLY A 163 -11.29 0.33 -4.68
C GLY A 163 -10.72 1.62 -5.27
N LEU A 164 -9.46 1.59 -5.73
CA LEU A 164 -8.83 2.74 -6.40
C LEU A 164 -9.34 2.93 -7.83
N ALA A 165 -9.72 1.86 -8.50
CA ALA A 165 -10.24 1.91 -9.86
C ALA A 165 -11.64 2.57 -9.95
N VAL A 166 -12.40 2.54 -8.85
CA VAL A 166 -13.79 3.06 -8.77
C VAL A 166 -13.85 4.49 -8.22
N GLY A 167 -12.74 5.00 -7.70
CA GLY A 167 -12.67 6.27 -6.96
C GLY A 167 -12.54 7.53 -7.83
N ASP A 168 -13.06 7.54 -9.07
CA ASP A 168 -13.13 8.72 -9.93
C ASP A 168 -14.44 9.51 -9.74
#